data_78557f421b8feb029140a6878aba5367
#
_entry.id   78557f421b8feb029140a6878aba5367
#
_cell.length_a   1.000
_cell.length_b   1.000
_cell.length_c   1.000
_cell.angle_alpha   90.00
_cell.angle_beta   90.00
_cell.angle_gamma   90.00
#
_symmetry.space_group_name_H-M   'P 1'
#
loop_
_entity.id
_entity.type
_entity.pdbx_description
1 polymer ?
#
loop_
_entity_poly.entity_id
_entity_poly.type
_entity_poly.pdbx_seq_one_letter_code
_entity_poly.pdbx_strand_id
1 'polypeptide(L)'
;MEPLTYKSQFDTNITIAVVLSDNPQYEQLKPLFDEYGYGFMVPGKNLIIIDGEQFVDNFDSDVLKFIEAHEISHFILGHDGPRVDDDEMDADLGAYILLKKIDAIDSVKLLVKHFKSRHGVSFDEKLLERVKNSF
;
A
#
# COMPACT_ATOMS: atom_id res chain seq x y z
N MET A 1 -9.17 -10.70 18.41
CA MET A 1 -8.55 -9.38 18.62
C MET A 1 -9.09 -8.39 17.63
N GLU A 2 -9.39 -7.19 18.08
CA GLU A 2 -9.83 -6.12 17.23
C GLU A 2 -8.72 -5.73 16.26
N PRO A 3 -9.04 -5.36 15.02
CA PRO A 3 -8.02 -4.84 14.12
C PRO A 3 -7.48 -3.50 14.62
N LEU A 4 -6.20 -3.25 14.33
CA LEU A 4 -5.63 -1.93 14.57
C LEU A 4 -6.17 -0.97 13.51
N THR A 5 -6.89 0.06 13.94
CA THR A 5 -7.48 1.04 13.02
C THR A 5 -6.95 2.44 13.30
N TYR A 6 -6.70 3.21 12.22
CA TYR A 6 -6.26 4.59 12.34
C TYR A 6 -6.59 5.34 11.05
N LYS A 7 -6.61 6.67 11.12
CA LYS A 7 -6.79 7.49 9.92
C LYS A 7 -5.50 7.56 9.14
N SER A 8 -5.60 7.47 7.81
CA SER A 8 -4.43 7.58 6.96
C SER A 8 -3.77 8.94 7.11
N GLN A 9 -2.43 8.96 7.18
CA GLN A 9 -1.66 10.20 7.18
C GLN A 9 -1.61 10.85 5.79
N PHE A 10 -1.98 10.13 4.74
CA PHE A 10 -2.00 10.65 3.37
C PHE A 10 -3.37 11.20 2.99
N ASP A 11 -4.44 10.69 3.60
CA ASP A 11 -5.81 11.16 3.38
C ASP A 11 -6.64 10.83 4.62
N THR A 12 -6.95 11.83 5.44
CA THR A 12 -7.65 11.64 6.71
C THR A 12 -9.09 11.17 6.55
N ASN A 13 -9.64 11.20 5.34
CA ASN A 13 -10.95 10.61 5.06
C ASN A 13 -10.90 9.09 4.91
N ILE A 14 -9.70 8.52 4.83
CA ILE A 14 -9.52 7.08 4.66
C ILE A 14 -9.06 6.47 5.98
N THR A 15 -9.72 5.40 6.39
CA THR A 15 -9.34 4.60 7.56
C THR A 15 -8.52 3.41 7.12
N ILE A 16 -7.46 3.13 7.86
CA ILE A 16 -6.61 1.95 7.66
C ILE A 16 -6.94 0.93 8.76
N ALA A 17 -7.15 -0.32 8.38
CA ALA A 17 -7.35 -1.42 9.33
C ALA A 17 -6.31 -2.50 9.05
N VAL A 18 -5.47 -2.79 10.05
CA VAL A 18 -4.47 -3.87 9.97
C VAL A 18 -5.04 -5.08 10.70
N VAL A 19 -5.19 -6.20 10.00
CA VAL A 19 -5.86 -7.40 10.52
C VAL A 19 -4.83 -8.52 10.68
N LEU A 20 -4.87 -9.19 11.84
CA LEU A 20 -4.01 -10.33 12.15
C LEU A 20 -4.82 -11.62 12.20
N SER A 21 -4.12 -12.76 12.16
CA SER A 21 -4.76 -14.08 12.10
C SER A 21 -5.60 -14.44 13.34
N ASP A 22 -5.40 -13.73 14.46
CA ASP A 22 -6.21 -13.92 15.66
C ASP A 22 -7.57 -13.21 15.58
N ASN A 23 -7.79 -12.42 14.52
CA ASN A 23 -9.10 -11.82 14.28
C ASN A 23 -10.03 -12.87 13.68
N PRO A 24 -11.26 -13.04 14.21
CA PRO A 24 -12.18 -14.05 13.69
C PRO A 24 -12.54 -13.90 12.21
N GLN A 25 -12.41 -12.70 11.66
CA GLN A 25 -12.73 -12.43 10.26
C GLN A 25 -11.56 -12.67 9.31
N TYR A 26 -10.36 -12.97 9.83
CA TYR A 26 -9.15 -13.08 9.01
C TYR A 26 -9.31 -14.13 7.90
N GLU A 27 -9.87 -15.30 8.22
CA GLU A 27 -10.03 -16.37 7.24
C GLU A 27 -10.96 -15.96 6.09
N GLN A 28 -11.94 -15.10 6.34
CA GLN A 28 -12.82 -14.58 5.30
C GLN A 28 -12.13 -13.57 4.42
N LEU A 29 -11.15 -12.84 4.95
CA LEU A 29 -10.40 -11.82 4.22
C LEU A 29 -9.23 -12.40 3.44
N LYS A 30 -8.72 -13.55 3.85
CA LYS A 30 -7.52 -14.15 3.25
C LYS A 30 -7.61 -14.34 1.74
N PRO A 31 -8.72 -14.83 1.16
CA PRO A 31 -8.81 -14.92 -0.30
C PRO A 31 -8.67 -13.56 -1.01
N LEU A 32 -9.13 -12.48 -0.37
CA LEU A 32 -8.97 -11.14 -0.93
C LEU A 32 -7.52 -10.68 -0.88
N PHE A 33 -6.80 -10.99 0.19
CA PHE A 33 -5.36 -10.70 0.25
C PHE A 33 -4.60 -11.49 -0.81
N ASP A 34 -4.99 -12.75 -1.05
CA ASP A 34 -4.37 -13.58 -2.09
C ASP A 34 -4.60 -12.98 -3.49
N GLU A 35 -5.75 -12.35 -3.71
CA GLU A 35 -6.08 -11.74 -4.99
C GLU A 35 -5.44 -10.35 -5.16
N TYR A 36 -5.47 -9.52 -4.12
CA TYR A 36 -5.07 -8.12 -4.21
C TYR A 36 -3.68 -7.82 -3.61
N GLY A 37 -3.05 -8.76 -2.92
CA GLY A 37 -1.72 -8.59 -2.34
C GLY A 37 -1.78 -8.21 -0.87
N TYR A 38 -0.97 -7.20 -0.46
CA TYR A 38 -0.86 -6.83 0.96
C TYR A 38 -2.12 -6.23 1.54
N GLY A 39 -3.01 -5.70 0.70
CA GLY A 39 -4.20 -5.04 1.17
C GLY A 39 -5.13 -4.69 0.03
N PHE A 40 -6.28 -4.11 0.38
CA PHE A 40 -7.26 -3.70 -0.61
C PHE A 40 -8.16 -2.60 -0.06
N MET A 41 -8.74 -1.81 -0.95
CA MET A 41 -9.74 -0.80 -0.63
C MET A 41 -11.13 -1.44 -0.62
N VAL A 42 -11.91 -1.18 0.43
CA VAL A 42 -13.30 -1.61 0.49
C VAL A 42 -14.15 -0.59 -0.26
N PRO A 43 -14.83 -0.99 -1.36
CA PRO A 43 -15.62 -0.04 -2.16
C PRO A 43 -16.69 0.67 -1.34
N GLY A 44 -16.78 1.98 -1.52
CA GLY A 44 -17.82 2.80 -0.89
C GLY A 44 -17.64 3.08 0.59
N LYS A 45 -16.55 2.64 1.21
CA LYS A 45 -16.37 2.77 2.66
C LYS A 45 -15.16 3.60 3.09
N ASN A 46 -14.36 4.07 2.15
CA ASN A 46 -13.11 4.79 2.47
C ASN A 46 -12.27 4.04 3.51
N LEU A 47 -12.14 2.74 3.31
CA LEU A 47 -11.46 1.83 4.22
C LEU A 47 -10.46 0.98 3.44
N ILE A 48 -9.23 0.96 3.90
CA ILE A 48 -8.18 0.08 3.38
C ILE A 48 -7.91 -0.98 4.45
N ILE A 49 -7.96 -2.25 4.05
CA ILE A 49 -7.66 -3.37 4.95
C ILE A 49 -6.30 -3.93 4.55
N ILE A 50 -5.41 -4.05 5.52
CA ILE A 50 -4.03 -4.53 5.33
C ILE A 50 -3.85 -5.85 6.07
N ASP A 51 -3.21 -6.81 5.40
CA ASP A 51 -2.90 -8.12 5.99
C ASP A 51 -1.66 -8.00 6.87
N GLY A 52 -1.87 -7.89 8.19
CA GLY A 52 -0.79 -7.77 9.14
C GLY A 52 0.09 -9.01 9.25
N GLU A 53 -0.42 -10.20 8.87
CA GLU A 53 0.35 -11.44 8.94
C GLU A 53 1.52 -11.46 7.97
N GLN A 54 1.49 -10.67 6.91
CA GLN A 54 2.59 -10.63 5.95
C GLN A 54 3.83 -9.94 6.50
N PHE A 55 3.75 -9.27 7.66
CA PHE A 55 4.91 -8.64 8.30
C PHE A 55 4.92 -8.82 9.82
N VAL A 56 4.28 -9.88 10.32
CA VAL A 56 4.21 -10.12 11.77
C VAL A 56 5.61 -10.35 12.36
N ASP A 57 6.50 -10.98 11.62
CA ASP A 57 7.86 -11.27 12.06
C ASP A 57 8.82 -10.07 11.89
N ASN A 58 8.37 -9.04 11.18
CA ASN A 58 9.21 -7.89 10.83
C ASN A 58 8.35 -6.63 10.77
N PHE A 59 7.55 -6.44 11.82
CA PHE A 59 6.63 -5.30 11.88
C PHE A 59 7.43 -4.02 12.09
N ASP A 60 7.60 -3.29 11.02
CA ASP A 60 8.36 -2.05 10.96
C ASP A 60 7.42 -0.94 10.50
N SER A 61 7.42 0.18 11.22
CA SER A 61 6.56 1.31 10.87
C SER A 61 6.88 1.87 9.49
N ASP A 62 8.13 1.75 9.02
CA ASP A 62 8.52 2.22 7.70
C ASP A 62 7.93 1.33 6.60
N VAL A 63 7.87 0.01 6.84
CA VAL A 63 7.21 -0.94 5.93
C VAL A 63 5.71 -0.65 5.88
N LEU A 64 5.09 -0.41 7.03
CA LEU A 64 3.66 -0.12 7.10
C LEU A 64 3.33 1.18 6.35
N LYS A 65 4.15 2.22 6.51
CA LYS A 65 3.97 3.47 5.75
C LYS A 65 4.06 3.25 4.25
N PHE A 66 5.02 2.42 3.81
CA PHE A 66 5.15 2.07 2.41
C PHE A 66 3.87 1.39 1.90
N ILE A 67 3.38 0.38 2.62
CA ILE A 67 2.19 -0.36 2.21
C ILE A 67 0.97 0.55 2.18
N GLU A 68 0.80 1.41 3.21
CA GLU A 68 -0.27 2.39 3.24
C GLU A 68 -0.21 3.31 2.01
N ALA A 69 0.98 3.86 1.72
CA ALA A 69 1.16 4.75 0.57
C ALA A 69 0.87 4.03 -0.75
N HIS A 70 1.27 2.77 -0.87
CA HIS A 70 1.01 1.94 -2.05
C HIS A 70 -0.51 1.75 -2.25
N GLU A 71 -1.24 1.39 -1.19
CA GLU A 71 -2.68 1.18 -1.30
C GLU A 71 -3.44 2.49 -1.56
N ILE A 72 -3.05 3.58 -0.91
CA ILE A 72 -3.62 4.91 -1.19
C ILE A 72 -3.39 5.28 -2.65
N SER A 73 -2.22 4.96 -3.21
CA SER A 73 -1.91 5.25 -4.60
C SER A 73 -2.82 4.49 -5.56
N HIS A 74 -3.14 3.22 -5.27
CA HIS A 74 -4.13 2.49 -6.05
C HIS A 74 -5.47 3.22 -6.06
N PHE A 75 -5.89 3.72 -4.91
CA PHE A 75 -7.14 4.47 -4.79
C PHE A 75 -7.10 5.75 -5.62
N ILE A 76 -6.02 6.54 -5.50
CA ILE A 76 -5.87 7.80 -6.23
C ILE A 76 -5.87 7.56 -7.74
N LEU A 77 -5.21 6.49 -8.19
CA LEU A 77 -5.08 6.15 -9.61
C LEU A 77 -6.30 5.41 -10.18
N GLY A 78 -7.27 5.06 -9.33
CA GLY A 78 -8.49 4.39 -9.78
C GLY A 78 -8.32 2.92 -10.10
N HIS A 79 -7.35 2.24 -9.50
CA HIS A 79 -7.10 0.81 -9.69
C HIS A 79 -8.06 -0.01 -8.83
N ASP A 80 -9.22 -0.35 -9.35
CA ASP A 80 -10.30 -0.96 -8.58
C ASP A 80 -10.58 -2.43 -8.92
N GLY A 81 -9.78 -3.04 -9.78
CA GLY A 81 -9.92 -4.46 -10.16
C GLY A 81 -8.74 -5.30 -9.67
N PRO A 82 -8.65 -6.57 -10.15
CA PRO A 82 -7.49 -7.40 -9.88
C PRO A 82 -6.20 -6.71 -10.31
N ARG A 83 -5.12 -6.90 -9.54
CA ARG A 83 -3.86 -6.20 -9.79
C ARG A 83 -3.16 -6.75 -11.02
N VAL A 84 -2.63 -5.85 -11.85
CA VAL A 84 -1.74 -6.17 -12.96
C VAL A 84 -0.39 -5.48 -12.71
N ASP A 85 0.67 -5.95 -13.38
CA ASP A 85 2.04 -5.48 -13.11
C ASP A 85 2.20 -3.97 -13.29
N ASP A 86 1.56 -3.39 -14.31
CA ASP A 86 1.64 -1.94 -14.54
C ASP A 86 0.95 -1.15 -13.42
N ASP A 87 -0.16 -1.64 -12.90
CA ASP A 87 -0.86 -1.01 -11.77
C ASP A 87 -0.01 -1.05 -10.51
N GLU A 88 0.67 -2.17 -10.28
CA GLU A 88 1.56 -2.32 -9.12
C GLU A 88 2.75 -1.37 -9.21
N MET A 89 3.34 -1.23 -10.40
CA MET A 89 4.44 -0.29 -10.59
C MET A 89 3.96 1.15 -10.41
N ASP A 90 2.83 1.51 -10.99
CA ASP A 90 2.28 2.85 -10.85
C ASP A 90 1.93 3.18 -9.40
N ALA A 91 1.43 2.19 -8.64
CA ALA A 91 1.15 2.38 -7.22
C ALA A 91 2.44 2.62 -6.42
N ASP A 92 3.52 1.92 -6.72
CA ASP A 92 4.82 2.17 -6.07
C ASP A 92 5.37 3.56 -6.45
N LEU A 93 5.19 3.99 -7.69
CA LEU A 93 5.60 5.34 -8.10
C LEU A 93 4.81 6.41 -7.35
N GLY A 94 3.49 6.22 -7.23
CA GLY A 94 2.65 7.11 -6.42
C GLY A 94 3.05 7.09 -4.96
N ALA A 95 3.36 5.93 -4.42
CA ALA A 95 3.83 5.80 -3.05
C ALA A 95 5.12 6.59 -2.82
N TYR A 96 6.04 6.56 -3.78
CA TYR A 96 7.27 7.37 -3.70
C TYR A 96 6.91 8.85 -3.52
N ILE A 97 6.00 9.37 -4.34
CA ILE A 97 5.58 10.78 -4.26
C ILE A 97 4.97 11.09 -2.91
N LEU A 98 4.04 10.25 -2.43
CA LEU A 98 3.38 10.46 -1.15
C LEU A 98 4.35 10.42 0.02
N LEU A 99 5.26 9.45 0.03
CA LEU A 99 6.25 9.30 1.10
C LEU A 99 7.22 10.47 1.13
N LYS A 100 7.61 11.00 -0.02
CA LYS A 100 8.46 12.19 -0.09
C LYS A 100 7.75 13.40 0.49
N LYS A 101 6.45 13.54 0.27
CA LYS A 101 5.67 14.67 0.80
C LYS A 101 5.64 14.72 2.32
N ILE A 102 5.74 13.57 3.00
CA ILE A 102 5.73 13.51 4.46
C ILE A 102 7.13 13.28 5.04
N ASP A 103 8.17 13.40 4.22
CA ASP A 103 9.56 13.18 4.61
C ASP A 103 9.82 11.80 5.25
N ALA A 104 9.09 10.78 4.80
CA ALA A 104 9.27 9.41 5.28
C ALA A 104 10.48 8.77 4.57
N ILE A 105 11.68 9.25 4.87
CA ILE A 105 12.90 8.93 4.13
C ILE A 105 13.23 7.44 4.17
N ASP A 106 13.07 6.79 5.32
CA ASP A 106 13.38 5.36 5.45
C ASP A 106 12.43 4.51 4.64
N SER A 107 11.15 4.89 4.56
CA SER A 107 10.18 4.21 3.71
C SER A 107 10.51 4.41 2.22
N VAL A 108 10.94 5.61 1.83
CA VAL A 108 11.40 5.88 0.46
C VAL A 108 12.59 4.99 0.10
N LYS A 109 13.55 4.84 1.01
CA LYS A 109 14.71 3.98 0.78
C LYS A 109 14.31 2.52 0.58
N LEU A 110 13.35 2.03 1.37
CA LEU A 110 12.83 0.68 1.21
C LEU A 110 12.19 0.49 -0.17
N LEU A 111 11.37 1.45 -0.58
CA LEU A 111 10.71 1.41 -1.88
C LEU A 111 11.74 1.34 -3.02
N VAL A 112 12.73 2.22 -3.00
CA VAL A 112 13.76 2.28 -4.03
C VAL A 112 14.60 0.99 -4.05
N LYS A 113 14.96 0.50 -2.86
CA LYS A 113 15.76 -0.73 -2.71
C LYS A 113 15.08 -1.93 -3.35
N HIS A 114 13.78 -2.06 -3.16
CA HIS A 114 13.03 -3.23 -3.63
C HIS A 114 12.37 -3.05 -5.00
N PHE A 115 12.47 -1.86 -5.58
CA PHE A 115 11.74 -1.53 -6.81
C PHE A 115 12.10 -2.46 -7.96
N LYS A 116 13.40 -2.72 -8.16
CA LYS A 116 13.85 -3.58 -9.27
C LYS A 116 13.38 -5.03 -9.09
N SER A 117 13.45 -5.57 -7.89
CA SER A 117 12.99 -6.93 -7.65
C SER A 117 11.48 -7.07 -7.82
N ARG A 118 10.73 -6.00 -7.56
CA ARG A 118 9.28 -6.00 -7.71
C ARG A 118 8.83 -5.81 -9.17
N HIS A 119 9.54 -5.00 -9.94
CA HIS A 119 9.06 -4.53 -11.25
C HIS A 119 9.99 -4.83 -12.42
N GLY A 120 11.16 -5.39 -12.18
CA GLY A 120 12.11 -5.77 -13.23
C GLY A 120 12.94 -4.63 -13.79
N VAL A 121 12.68 -3.38 -13.38
CA VAL A 121 13.46 -2.21 -13.78
C VAL A 121 13.89 -1.45 -12.55
N SER A 122 15.06 -0.81 -12.60
CA SER A 122 15.55 0.02 -11.49
C SER A 122 14.72 1.29 -11.39
N PHE A 123 14.53 1.78 -10.15
CA PHE A 123 13.85 3.05 -9.94
C PHE A 123 14.60 4.18 -10.64
N ASP A 124 13.85 5.03 -11.33
CA ASP A 124 14.35 6.23 -12.00
C ASP A 124 13.26 7.30 -11.85
N GLU A 125 13.66 8.52 -11.49
CA GLU A 125 12.69 9.60 -11.31
C GLU A 125 11.91 9.92 -12.58
N LYS A 126 12.44 9.58 -13.77
CA LYS A 126 11.71 9.74 -15.03
C LYS A 126 10.44 8.88 -15.05
N LEU A 127 10.42 7.74 -14.34
CA LEU A 127 9.23 6.90 -14.27
C LEU A 127 8.06 7.62 -13.61
N LEU A 128 8.33 8.63 -12.77
CA LEU A 128 7.28 9.39 -12.08
C LEU A 128 6.37 10.13 -13.04
N GLU A 129 6.85 10.39 -14.27
CA GLU A 129 6.01 11.01 -15.30
C GLU A 129 4.72 10.22 -15.57
N ARG A 130 4.75 8.91 -15.34
CA ARG A 130 3.58 8.05 -15.54
C ARG A 130 2.41 8.43 -14.65
N VAL A 131 2.69 8.93 -13.44
CA VAL A 131 1.67 9.13 -12.40
C VAL A 131 1.62 10.54 -11.82
N LYS A 132 2.62 11.38 -12.08
CA LYS A 132 2.76 12.67 -11.38
C LYS A 132 1.56 13.59 -11.48
N ASN A 133 0.79 13.51 -12.54
CA ASN A 133 -0.38 14.38 -12.74
C ASN A 133 -1.54 14.01 -11.80
N SER A 134 -1.50 12.82 -11.19
CA SER A 134 -2.51 12.37 -10.23
C SER A 134 -2.12 12.72 -8.79
N PHE A 135 -0.90 13.14 -8.57
CA PHE A 135 -0.36 13.45 -7.27
C PHE A 135 0.18 14.88 -7.24
#